data_3f9cbee5f0a63468c7ba5501e6feb867
#
_entry.id   3f9cbee5f0a63468c7ba5501e6feb867
#
_cell.length_a   1.000
_cell.length_b   1.000
_cell.length_c   1.000
_cell.angle_alpha   90.00
_cell.angle_beta   90.00
_cell.angle_gamma   90.00
#
_symmetry.space_group_name_H-M   'P 1'
#
loop_
_entity.id
_entity.type
_entity.pdbx_description
1 polymer ?
#
loop_
_entity_poly.entity_id
_entity_poly.type
_entity_poly.pdbx_seq_one_letter_code
_entity_poly.pdbx_strand_id
1 'polypeptide(L)'
;MINKFNYYFVTLLIFGNSVQKYRGTWASLFTVLFLFIIIYFLKISVFVVTILLLIILVYSYFAIASSLKNFKESDPQEIVIDEFVGQSIPIILFEIFHGDRNYSAYEALQIYFWFFLLFRVFDGLKPFPIDYVDKKFKNTFGILFDDILAGIYVVLCLSLIHI
;
A
#
# COMPACT_ATOMS: atom_id res chain seq x y z
N MET A 1 22.02 12.87 -11.29
CA MET A 1 22.51 11.91 -10.26
C MET A 1 21.30 11.36 -9.54
N ILE A 2 21.08 10.06 -9.56
CA ILE A 2 19.98 9.40 -8.82
C ILE A 2 20.22 9.68 -7.35
N ASN A 3 19.24 10.24 -6.66
CA ASN A 3 19.28 10.24 -5.20
C ASN A 3 19.09 8.78 -4.75
N LYS A 4 20.19 8.13 -4.42
CA LYS A 4 20.19 6.70 -4.02
C LYS A 4 19.18 6.42 -2.91
N PHE A 5 19.00 7.36 -2.01
CA PHE A 5 18.02 7.23 -0.92
C PHE A 5 16.58 7.11 -1.46
N ASN A 6 16.17 8.01 -2.39
CA ASN A 6 14.83 7.94 -2.97
C ASN A 6 14.63 6.66 -3.77
N TYR A 7 15.64 6.19 -4.51
CA TYR A 7 15.56 4.92 -5.22
C TYR A 7 15.31 3.75 -4.26
N TYR A 8 16.11 3.62 -3.21
CA TYR A 8 15.91 2.55 -2.21
C TYR A 8 14.58 2.67 -1.46
N PHE A 9 14.11 3.88 -1.26
CA PHE A 9 12.81 4.11 -0.62
C PHE A 9 11.65 3.65 -1.52
N VAL A 10 11.61 4.07 -2.79
CA VAL A 10 10.50 3.70 -3.70
C VAL A 10 10.50 2.23 -4.07
N THR A 11 11.66 1.57 -4.02
CA THR A 11 11.81 0.13 -4.27
C THR A 11 11.66 -0.72 -3.00
N LEU A 12 11.36 -0.11 -1.84
CA LEU A 12 11.37 -0.77 -0.54
C LEU A 12 12.62 -1.64 -0.35
N LEU A 13 13.79 -1.06 -0.64
CA LEU A 13 15.15 -1.65 -0.54
C LEU A 13 15.35 -2.88 -1.44
N ILE A 14 14.64 -3.97 -1.17
CA ILE A 14 14.89 -5.28 -1.79
C ILE A 14 13.74 -5.67 -2.73
N PHE A 15 12.51 -5.28 -2.42
CA PHE A 15 11.33 -5.79 -3.10
C PHE A 15 11.23 -5.33 -4.56
N GLY A 16 11.53 -4.07 -4.86
CA GLY A 16 11.56 -3.56 -6.23
C GLY A 16 12.64 -4.21 -7.11
N ASN A 17 13.71 -4.75 -6.51
CA ASN A 17 14.81 -5.41 -7.22
C ASN A 17 14.74 -6.94 -7.19
N SER A 18 13.81 -7.52 -6.41
CA SER A 18 13.64 -8.97 -6.30
C SER A 18 12.79 -9.54 -7.45
N VAL A 19 12.38 -10.76 -7.37
CA VAL A 19 11.66 -11.54 -8.38
C VAL A 19 10.75 -10.72 -9.31
N GLN A 20 11.15 -10.48 -10.53
CA GLN A 20 10.55 -9.55 -11.52
C GLN A 20 9.02 -9.64 -11.69
N LYS A 21 8.41 -10.78 -11.41
CA LYS A 21 6.99 -11.03 -11.72
C LYS A 21 6.00 -10.71 -10.59
N TYR A 22 6.46 -10.57 -9.32
CA TYR A 22 5.57 -10.48 -8.16
C TYR A 22 6.00 -9.40 -7.15
N ARG A 23 6.67 -8.35 -7.62
CA ARG A 23 7.22 -7.28 -6.77
C ARG A 23 6.16 -6.64 -5.89
N GLY A 24 5.07 -6.17 -6.47
CA GLY A 24 3.96 -5.57 -5.76
C GLY A 24 3.27 -6.54 -4.79
N THR A 25 3.14 -7.83 -5.15
CA THR A 25 2.58 -8.84 -4.24
C THR A 25 3.45 -9.00 -2.99
N TRP A 26 4.78 -9.02 -3.14
CA TRP A 26 5.69 -9.08 -2.01
C TRP A 26 5.66 -7.80 -1.17
N ALA A 27 5.56 -6.63 -1.81
CA ALA A 27 5.43 -5.36 -1.10
C ALA A 27 4.12 -5.29 -0.29
N SER A 28 2.99 -5.69 -0.87
CA SER A 28 1.70 -5.75 -0.17
C SER A 28 1.73 -6.75 0.99
N LEU A 29 2.32 -7.94 0.80
CA LEU A 29 2.46 -8.93 1.87
C LEU A 29 3.37 -8.41 3.00
N PHE A 30 4.48 -7.78 2.64
CA PHE A 30 5.37 -7.12 3.61
C PHE A 30 4.60 -6.08 4.42
N THR A 31 3.77 -5.25 3.78
CA THR A 31 2.95 -4.22 4.44
C THR A 31 2.03 -4.82 5.49
N VAL A 32 1.34 -5.91 5.15
CA VAL A 32 0.45 -6.63 6.07
C VAL A 32 1.22 -7.12 7.30
N LEU A 33 2.33 -7.83 7.08
CA LEU A 33 3.14 -8.38 8.18
C LEU A 33 3.79 -7.27 9.02
N PHE A 34 4.28 -6.22 8.38
CA PHE A 34 4.90 -5.08 9.04
C PHE A 34 3.91 -4.33 9.95
N LEU A 35 2.73 -3.99 9.45
CA LEU A 35 1.70 -3.33 10.24
C LEU A 35 1.16 -4.23 11.34
N PHE A 36 0.99 -5.52 11.07
CA PHE A 36 0.60 -6.49 12.10
C PHE A 36 1.61 -6.52 13.26
N ILE A 37 2.90 -6.60 12.95
CA ILE A 37 3.96 -6.59 13.98
C ILE A 37 3.93 -5.29 14.78
N ILE A 38 3.84 -4.14 14.10
CA ILE A 38 3.85 -2.83 14.76
C ILE A 38 2.65 -2.67 15.70
N ILE A 39 1.47 -3.05 15.27
CA ILE A 39 0.23 -2.82 16.03
C ILE A 39 0.06 -3.87 17.13
N TYR A 40 0.23 -5.17 16.82
CA TYR A 40 -0.10 -6.25 17.76
C TYR A 40 1.08 -6.71 18.62
N PHE A 41 2.31 -6.71 18.11
CA PHE A 41 3.49 -7.11 18.90
C PHE A 41 4.16 -5.93 19.59
N LEU A 42 4.44 -4.85 18.85
CA LEU A 42 5.08 -3.68 19.43
C LEU A 42 4.07 -2.75 20.13
N LYS A 43 2.76 -2.98 19.94
CA LYS A 43 1.66 -2.22 20.56
C LYS A 43 1.79 -0.71 20.36
N ILE A 44 2.29 -0.31 19.19
CA ILE A 44 2.37 1.10 18.81
C ILE A 44 0.95 1.59 18.55
N SER A 45 0.60 2.74 19.12
CA SER A 45 -0.73 3.34 18.94
C SER A 45 -1.06 3.53 17.46
N VAL A 46 -2.26 3.12 17.05
CA VAL A 46 -2.78 3.28 15.69
C VAL A 46 -2.71 4.74 15.24
N PHE A 47 -2.92 5.69 16.15
CA PHE A 47 -2.78 7.12 15.86
C PHE A 47 -1.36 7.48 15.40
N VAL A 48 -0.33 6.98 16.09
CA VAL A 48 1.07 7.22 15.72
C VAL A 48 1.38 6.57 14.36
N VAL A 49 0.92 5.33 14.16
CA VAL A 49 1.09 4.62 12.88
C VAL A 49 0.43 5.38 11.74
N THR A 50 -0.77 5.91 11.95
CA THR A 50 -1.49 6.72 10.95
C THR A 50 -0.70 7.97 10.57
N ILE A 51 -0.17 8.71 11.54
CA ILE A 51 0.66 9.91 11.27
C ILE A 51 1.90 9.52 10.46
N LEU A 52 2.58 8.44 10.83
CA LEU A 52 3.76 7.97 10.10
C LEU A 52 3.41 7.57 8.65
N LEU A 53 2.29 6.90 8.42
CA LEU A 53 1.82 6.54 7.08
C LEU A 53 1.44 7.76 6.25
N LEU A 54 0.85 8.80 6.84
CA LEU A 54 0.60 10.07 6.15
C LEU A 54 1.91 10.77 5.74
N ILE A 55 2.92 10.75 6.59
CA ILE A 55 4.25 11.28 6.26
C ILE A 55 4.87 10.46 5.12
N ILE A 56 4.77 9.13 5.18
CA ILE A 56 5.25 8.23 4.13
C ILE A 56 4.52 8.51 2.81
N LEU A 57 3.20 8.67 2.82
CA LEU A 57 2.40 8.99 1.63
C LEU A 57 2.89 10.29 0.97
N VAL A 58 3.01 11.36 1.76
CA VAL A 58 3.48 12.66 1.24
C VAL A 58 4.90 12.53 0.69
N TYR A 59 5.79 11.87 1.42
CA TYR A 59 7.17 11.66 0.97
C TYR A 59 7.25 10.77 -0.27
N SER A 60 6.40 9.75 -0.38
CA SER A 60 6.31 8.87 -1.56
C SER A 60 6.05 9.64 -2.84
N TYR A 61 5.16 10.63 -2.80
CA TYR A 61 4.90 11.49 -3.95
C TYR A 61 6.18 12.17 -4.46
N PHE A 62 6.95 12.80 -3.57
CA PHE A 62 8.19 13.48 -3.95
C PHE A 62 9.30 12.50 -4.36
N ALA A 63 9.40 11.37 -3.67
CA ALA A 63 10.38 10.33 -3.96
C ALA A 63 10.14 9.69 -5.33
N ILE A 64 8.89 9.34 -5.66
CA ILE A 64 8.51 8.81 -6.98
C ILE A 64 8.78 9.88 -8.05
N ALA A 65 8.33 11.12 -7.86
CA ALA A 65 8.54 12.22 -8.82
C ALA A 65 10.02 12.45 -9.15
N SER A 66 10.89 12.32 -8.15
CA SER A 66 12.34 12.44 -8.35
C SER A 66 12.96 11.21 -9.02
N SER A 67 12.41 10.03 -8.74
CA SER A 67 12.95 8.75 -9.22
C SER A 67 12.51 8.45 -10.66
N LEU A 68 11.27 8.79 -11.05
CA LEU A 68 10.72 8.56 -12.39
C LEU A 68 11.63 9.10 -13.52
N LYS A 69 12.33 10.21 -13.28
CA LYS A 69 13.28 10.79 -14.26
C LYS A 69 14.42 9.85 -14.64
N ASN A 70 14.66 8.81 -13.87
CA ASN A 70 15.75 7.86 -14.05
C ASN A 70 15.28 6.51 -14.64
N PHE A 71 13.98 6.31 -14.76
CA PHE A 71 13.41 5.13 -15.38
C PHE A 71 13.07 5.41 -16.85
N LYS A 72 13.08 4.37 -17.66
CA LYS A 72 12.71 4.47 -19.09
C LYS A 72 11.20 4.42 -19.29
N GLU A 73 10.50 3.80 -18.38
CA GLU A 73 9.05 3.62 -18.38
C GLU A 73 8.39 4.71 -17.54
N SER A 74 7.17 5.07 -17.90
CA SER A 74 6.36 6.04 -17.16
C SER A 74 5.75 5.45 -15.87
N ASP A 75 5.72 4.11 -15.80
CA ASP A 75 5.21 3.33 -14.68
C ASP A 75 6.15 2.12 -14.47
N PRO A 76 7.29 2.35 -13.79
CA PRO A 76 8.29 1.30 -13.61
C PRO A 76 7.85 0.31 -12.54
N GLN A 77 7.83 -0.96 -12.86
CA GLN A 77 7.48 -2.04 -11.93
C GLN A 77 8.43 -2.17 -10.73
N GLU A 78 9.53 -1.43 -10.70
CA GLU A 78 10.47 -1.35 -9.59
C GLU A 78 9.94 -0.47 -8.44
N ILE A 79 9.04 0.44 -8.74
CA ILE A 79 8.35 1.25 -7.73
C ILE A 79 7.31 0.34 -7.10
N VAL A 80 7.36 0.19 -5.79
CA VAL A 80 6.47 -0.66 -4.99
C VAL A 80 6.05 0.01 -3.67
N ILE A 81 6.40 1.28 -3.51
CA ILE A 81 5.97 2.07 -2.35
C ILE A 81 4.50 2.45 -2.42
N ASP A 82 3.93 2.53 -3.62
CA ASP A 82 2.52 2.74 -3.91
C ASP A 82 1.67 1.59 -3.37
N GLU A 83 2.09 0.33 -3.60
CA GLU A 83 1.43 -0.83 -3.02
C GLU A 83 1.54 -0.85 -1.48
N PHE A 84 2.67 -0.40 -0.92
CA PHE A 84 2.80 -0.26 0.53
C PHE A 84 1.76 0.74 1.07
N VAL A 85 1.61 1.89 0.44
CA VAL A 85 0.65 2.93 0.82
C VAL A 85 -0.78 2.44 0.62
N GLY A 86 -1.11 1.91 -0.55
CA GLY A 86 -2.45 1.41 -0.89
C GLY A 86 -2.91 0.29 0.05
N GLN A 87 -2.05 -0.70 0.27
CA GLN A 87 -2.34 -1.82 1.18
C GLN A 87 -2.49 -1.39 2.64
N SER A 88 -1.85 -0.30 3.08
CA SER A 88 -1.97 0.18 4.46
C SER A 88 -3.34 0.79 4.75
N ILE A 89 -4.06 1.31 3.75
CA ILE A 89 -5.35 1.99 3.91
C ILE A 89 -6.41 1.11 4.58
N PRO A 90 -6.75 -0.10 4.06
CA PRO A 90 -7.77 -0.92 4.70
C PRO A 90 -7.38 -1.35 6.12
N ILE A 91 -6.10 -1.61 6.37
CA ILE A 91 -5.62 -1.99 7.69
C ILE A 91 -5.83 -0.85 8.69
N ILE A 92 -5.39 0.36 8.36
CA ILE A 92 -5.48 1.49 9.27
C ILE A 92 -6.93 1.92 9.49
N LEU A 93 -7.75 1.94 8.46
CA LEU A 93 -9.16 2.29 8.63
C LEU A 93 -9.89 1.23 9.47
N PHE A 94 -9.58 -0.05 9.29
CA PHE A 94 -10.12 -1.10 10.15
C PHE A 94 -9.72 -0.88 11.62
N GLU A 95 -8.46 -0.63 11.91
CA GLU A 95 -7.98 -0.40 13.27
C GLU A 95 -8.58 0.86 13.92
N ILE A 96 -8.80 1.94 13.13
CA ILE A 96 -9.44 3.16 13.63
C ILE A 96 -10.91 2.90 14.00
N PHE A 97 -11.65 2.18 13.15
CA PHE A 97 -13.09 1.99 13.34
C PHE A 97 -13.46 0.80 14.24
N HIS A 98 -12.56 -0.17 14.39
CA HIS A 98 -12.83 -1.42 15.09
C HIS A 98 -11.81 -1.75 16.19
N GLY A 99 -10.82 -0.89 16.43
CA GLY A 99 -9.77 -1.10 17.43
C GLY A 99 -10.27 -1.23 18.88
N ASP A 100 -11.49 -0.77 19.16
CA ASP A 100 -12.15 -0.96 20.46
C ASP A 100 -12.68 -2.41 20.66
N ARG A 101 -12.82 -3.19 19.60
CA ARG A 101 -13.13 -4.61 19.66
C ARG A 101 -11.83 -5.34 19.97
N ASN A 102 -11.80 -6.07 21.10
CA ASN A 102 -10.64 -6.86 21.52
C ASN A 102 -10.43 -8.09 20.60
N TYR A 103 -10.02 -7.86 19.36
CA TYR A 103 -9.62 -8.95 18.47
C TYR A 103 -8.34 -9.60 19.00
N SER A 104 -8.32 -10.92 19.03
CA SER A 104 -7.09 -11.65 19.22
C SER A 104 -6.13 -11.40 18.05
N ALA A 105 -4.82 -11.55 18.29
CA ALA A 105 -3.84 -11.40 17.20
C ALA A 105 -4.10 -12.37 16.03
N TYR A 106 -4.68 -13.54 16.32
CA TYR A 106 -5.06 -14.50 15.27
C TYR A 106 -6.22 -14.02 14.40
N GLU A 107 -7.29 -13.49 15.00
CA GLU A 107 -8.43 -12.92 14.26
C GLU A 107 -7.99 -11.71 13.41
N ALA A 108 -7.18 -10.83 13.98
CA ALA A 108 -6.64 -9.70 13.24
C ALA A 108 -5.78 -10.13 12.05
N LEU A 109 -4.93 -11.14 12.22
CA LEU A 109 -4.11 -11.66 11.12
C LEU A 109 -4.98 -12.26 10.00
N GLN A 110 -6.06 -12.96 10.34
CA GLN A 110 -7.03 -13.47 9.36
C GLN A 110 -7.70 -12.32 8.59
N ILE A 111 -8.12 -11.26 9.27
CA ILE A 111 -8.75 -10.08 8.66
C ILE A 111 -7.74 -9.39 7.72
N TYR A 112 -6.50 -9.19 8.15
CA TYR A 112 -5.45 -8.58 7.34
C TYR A 112 -5.10 -9.43 6.11
N PHE A 113 -5.18 -10.75 6.23
CA PHE A 113 -5.01 -11.65 5.08
C PHE A 113 -6.11 -11.46 4.03
N TRP A 114 -7.36 -11.27 4.45
CA TRP A 114 -8.45 -10.92 3.52
C TRP A 114 -8.26 -9.55 2.90
N PHE A 115 -7.76 -8.56 3.63
CA PHE A 115 -7.39 -7.25 3.07
C PHE A 115 -6.32 -7.37 1.99
N PHE A 116 -5.32 -8.21 2.23
CA PHE A 116 -4.28 -8.49 1.24
C PHE A 116 -4.87 -9.11 -0.03
N LEU A 117 -5.70 -10.15 0.09
CA LEU A 117 -6.30 -10.80 -1.07
C LEU A 117 -7.17 -9.84 -1.89
N LEU A 118 -8.07 -9.10 -1.22
CA LEU A 118 -8.96 -8.15 -1.88
C LEU A 118 -8.18 -7.02 -2.54
N PHE A 119 -7.17 -6.49 -1.87
CA PHE A 119 -6.32 -5.46 -2.45
C PHE A 119 -5.66 -5.94 -3.75
N ARG A 120 -5.07 -7.14 -3.73
CA ARG A 120 -4.47 -7.72 -4.95
C ARG A 120 -5.49 -7.97 -6.06
N VAL A 121 -6.73 -8.32 -5.72
CA VAL A 121 -7.82 -8.47 -6.69
C VAL A 121 -8.16 -7.11 -7.32
N PHE A 122 -8.37 -6.05 -6.53
CA PHE A 122 -8.74 -4.74 -7.06
C PHE A 122 -7.60 -4.07 -7.82
N ASP A 123 -6.37 -4.19 -7.34
CA ASP A 123 -5.19 -3.70 -8.02
C ASP A 123 -4.93 -4.45 -9.35
N GLY A 124 -5.15 -5.76 -9.39
CA GLY A 124 -4.98 -6.56 -10.61
C GLY A 124 -6.10 -6.40 -11.63
N LEU A 125 -7.36 -6.32 -11.19
CA LEU A 125 -8.53 -6.17 -12.08
C LEU A 125 -8.80 -4.73 -12.48
N LYS A 126 -8.33 -3.77 -11.69
CA LYS A 126 -8.49 -2.33 -11.89
C LYS A 126 -9.93 -1.94 -12.30
N PRO A 127 -10.98 -2.26 -11.48
CA PRO A 127 -12.34 -1.85 -11.82
C PRO A 127 -12.43 -0.33 -11.97
N PHE A 128 -13.41 0.18 -12.76
CA PHE A 128 -13.65 1.63 -12.84
C PHE A 128 -13.90 2.20 -11.41
N PRO A 129 -13.26 3.32 -11.00
CA PRO A 129 -12.43 4.24 -11.78
C PRO A 129 -10.92 3.96 -11.76
N ILE A 130 -10.41 2.88 -11.15
CA ILE A 130 -8.98 2.58 -11.03
C ILE A 130 -8.32 2.49 -12.42
N ASP A 131 -8.91 1.71 -13.33
CA ASP A 131 -8.45 1.57 -14.72
C ASP A 131 -8.39 2.92 -15.47
N TYR A 132 -9.36 3.80 -15.22
CA TYR A 132 -9.37 5.14 -15.81
C TYR A 132 -8.21 6.00 -15.31
N VAL A 133 -7.92 5.95 -14.00
CA VAL A 133 -6.80 6.69 -13.39
C VAL A 133 -5.48 6.16 -13.93
N ASP A 134 -5.29 4.85 -13.89
CA ASP A 134 -4.08 4.19 -14.38
C ASP A 134 -3.79 4.53 -15.85
N LYS A 135 -4.79 4.49 -16.72
CA LYS A 135 -4.61 4.80 -18.14
C LYS A 135 -4.39 6.28 -18.43
N LYS A 136 -5.07 7.16 -17.70
CA LYS A 136 -5.07 8.60 -17.97
C LYS A 136 -3.90 9.33 -17.35
N PHE A 137 -3.48 8.95 -16.17
CA PHE A 137 -2.47 9.66 -15.38
C PHE A 137 -1.16 8.86 -15.31
N LYS A 138 -0.39 8.84 -16.39
CA LYS A 138 0.93 8.20 -16.44
C LYS A 138 2.00 9.09 -15.82
N ASN A 139 1.81 9.46 -14.56
CA ASN A 139 2.69 10.32 -13.77
C ASN A 139 2.68 9.87 -12.30
N THR A 140 3.45 10.53 -11.45
CA THR A 140 3.54 10.26 -10.01
C THR A 140 2.19 10.17 -9.30
N PHE A 141 1.25 11.05 -9.70
CA PHE A 141 -0.09 11.05 -9.12
C PHE A 141 -0.85 9.77 -9.46
N GLY A 142 -0.82 9.35 -10.74
CA GLY A 142 -1.48 8.14 -11.19
C GLY A 142 -0.95 6.90 -10.50
N ILE A 143 0.37 6.75 -10.41
CA ILE A 143 1.05 5.61 -9.76
C ILE A 143 0.61 5.45 -8.29
N LEU A 144 0.50 6.54 -7.53
CA LEU A 144 0.04 6.47 -6.15
C LEU A 144 -1.48 6.33 -6.03
N PHE A 145 -2.23 6.98 -6.91
CA PHE A 145 -3.66 7.14 -6.73
C PHE A 145 -4.45 5.90 -7.13
N ASP A 146 -3.99 5.10 -8.09
CA ASP A 146 -4.65 3.85 -8.44
C ASP A 146 -4.58 2.83 -7.29
N ASP A 147 -3.48 2.72 -6.57
CA ASP A 147 -3.34 1.87 -5.40
C ASP A 147 -4.11 2.39 -4.19
N ILE A 148 -4.16 3.71 -3.99
CA ILE A 148 -5.04 4.33 -2.99
C ILE A 148 -6.50 3.96 -3.26
N LEU A 149 -6.95 4.04 -4.51
CA LEU A 149 -8.29 3.64 -4.90
C LEU A 149 -8.53 2.15 -4.68
N ALA A 150 -7.56 1.30 -5.00
CA ALA A 150 -7.66 -0.14 -4.72
C ALA A 150 -7.83 -0.41 -3.22
N GLY A 151 -7.07 0.29 -2.37
CA GLY A 151 -7.23 0.23 -0.90
C GLY A 151 -8.60 0.69 -0.41
N ILE A 152 -9.13 1.79 -0.98
CA ILE A 152 -10.49 2.28 -0.68
C ILE A 152 -11.55 1.25 -1.11
N TYR A 153 -11.37 0.59 -2.25
CA TYR A 153 -12.29 -0.46 -2.71
C TYR A 153 -12.36 -1.65 -1.75
N VAL A 154 -11.23 -2.02 -1.14
CA VAL A 154 -11.22 -3.05 -0.09
C VAL A 154 -12.11 -2.62 1.07
N VAL A 155 -11.98 -1.38 1.55
CA VAL A 155 -12.78 -0.84 2.64
C VAL A 155 -14.28 -0.84 2.29
N LEU A 156 -14.64 -0.35 1.09
CA LEU A 156 -16.01 -0.31 0.63
C LEU A 156 -16.62 -1.73 0.51
N CYS A 157 -15.86 -2.66 -0.06
CA CYS A 157 -16.30 -4.06 -0.19
C CYS A 157 -16.61 -4.68 1.17
N LEU A 158 -15.74 -4.46 2.16
CA LEU A 158 -15.91 -5.03 3.50
C LEU A 158 -16.99 -4.32 4.31
N SER A 159 -17.17 -3.01 4.14
CA SER A 159 -18.26 -2.27 4.78
C SER A 159 -19.63 -2.75 4.32
N LEU A 160 -19.76 -3.21 3.06
CA LEU A 160 -20.98 -3.80 2.52
C LEU A 160 -21.26 -5.21 3.05
N ILE A 161 -20.24 -5.93 3.50
CA ILE A 161 -20.34 -7.29 4.05
C ILE A 161 -20.57 -7.27 5.58
N HIS A 162 -20.69 -6.10 6.21
CA HIS A 162 -20.86 -5.93 7.66
C HIS A 162 -19.73 -6.56 8.51
N ILE A 163 -18.50 -6.42 8.07
CA ILE A 163 -17.33 -6.77 8.87
C ILE A 163 -16.78 -5.53 9.56
#